data_b0bc1acf24d15b1c1cc2e6196428e341
#
_entry.id   b0bc1acf24d15b1c1cc2e6196428e341
#
_cell.length_a   1.000
_cell.length_b   1.000
_cell.length_c   1.000
_cell.angle_alpha   90.00
_cell.angle_beta   90.00
_cell.angle_gamma   90.00
#
_symmetry.space_group_name_H-M   'P 1'
#
loop_
_entity.id
_entity.type
_entity.pdbx_description
1 polymer ?
#
loop_
_entity_poly.entity_id
_entity_poly.type
_entity_poly.pdbx_seq_one_letter_code
_entity_poly.pdbx_strand_id
1 'polypeptide(L)'
;MKDFLIAPSILSADFARLGEDVEKVLAAGADVVHFDVMDNHYVPNLTFGAPICKALRDYGITAPIDVHLMVKPVDSIVPDFAKAGASMITFHVEASEHVDRTLQLIKEHGCQAGVVLNPATPLSCLDYIMDKVDLILLMSVNPGFGGQSFIPSTLDKLREVRKRIDASGRNIRLEIDGGVKVDNIREIAEAGADMFVAGSAIFNRPDYKEVIDEMRAELAKVKNSK
;
A
#
# COMPACT_ATOMS: atom_id res chain seq x y z
N MET A 1 10.18 -0.04 -19.07
CA MET A 1 8.79 0.35 -18.82
C MET A 1 8.59 0.17 -17.33
N LYS A 2 8.10 1.17 -16.58
CA LYS A 2 7.75 0.96 -15.17
C LYS A 2 6.55 0.01 -15.14
N ASP A 3 6.65 -1.07 -14.36
CA ASP A 3 5.50 -1.94 -14.12
C ASP A 3 4.61 -1.28 -13.07
N PHE A 4 3.41 -0.87 -13.49
CA PHE A 4 2.39 -0.36 -12.59
C PHE A 4 1.69 -1.52 -11.89
N LEU A 5 1.62 -1.47 -10.55
CA LEU A 5 0.99 -2.50 -9.73
C LEU A 5 -0.36 -2.01 -9.19
N ILE A 6 -1.38 -2.84 -9.33
CA ILE A 6 -2.69 -2.62 -8.71
C ILE A 6 -2.77 -3.50 -7.46
N ALA A 7 -3.02 -2.87 -6.32
CA ALA A 7 -3.05 -3.49 -5.00
C ALA A 7 -4.45 -3.30 -4.36
N PRO A 8 -5.40 -4.23 -4.59
CA PRO A 8 -6.71 -4.16 -3.95
C PRO A 8 -6.60 -4.22 -2.43
N SER A 9 -7.17 -3.20 -1.73
CA SER A 9 -7.27 -3.24 -0.27
C SER A 9 -8.42 -4.14 0.16
N ILE A 10 -8.09 -5.22 0.83
CA ILE A 10 -9.06 -6.20 1.34
C ILE A 10 -9.91 -5.67 2.49
N LEU A 11 -9.65 -4.47 2.99
CA LEU A 11 -10.54 -3.76 3.91
C LEU A 11 -11.96 -3.60 3.34
N SER A 12 -12.10 -3.62 2.00
CA SER A 12 -13.37 -3.53 1.30
C SER A 12 -13.93 -4.85 0.80
N ALA A 13 -13.25 -5.97 1.07
CA ALA A 13 -13.66 -7.32 0.65
C ALA A 13 -14.76 -7.91 1.55
N ASP A 14 -15.40 -8.99 1.11
CA ASP A 14 -16.31 -9.79 1.94
C ASP A 14 -15.51 -10.63 2.94
N PHE A 15 -15.44 -10.18 4.19
CA PHE A 15 -14.69 -10.88 5.25
C PHE A 15 -15.21 -12.28 5.56
N ALA A 16 -16.50 -12.56 5.28
CA ALA A 16 -17.06 -13.90 5.47
C ALA A 16 -16.54 -14.91 4.43
N ARG A 17 -16.02 -14.42 3.29
CA ARG A 17 -15.45 -15.20 2.18
C ARG A 17 -14.15 -14.61 1.65
N LEU A 18 -13.31 -14.12 2.56
CA LEU A 18 -12.14 -13.33 2.22
C LEU A 18 -11.17 -14.03 1.25
N GLY A 19 -10.92 -15.34 1.46
CA GLY A 19 -10.05 -16.12 0.57
C GLY A 19 -10.56 -16.17 -0.87
N GLU A 20 -11.88 -16.44 -1.04
CA GLU A 20 -12.52 -16.46 -2.37
C GLU A 20 -12.48 -15.10 -3.05
N ASP A 21 -12.70 -14.03 -2.29
CA ASP A 21 -12.71 -12.66 -2.83
C ASP A 21 -11.32 -12.24 -3.28
N VAL A 22 -10.30 -12.57 -2.50
CA VAL A 22 -8.89 -12.32 -2.86
C VAL A 22 -8.49 -13.14 -4.08
N GLU A 23 -8.86 -14.42 -4.15
CA GLU A 23 -8.60 -15.25 -5.33
C GLU A 23 -9.22 -14.64 -6.60
N LYS A 24 -10.48 -14.20 -6.52
CA LYS A 24 -11.19 -13.58 -7.65
C LYS A 24 -10.53 -12.30 -8.13
N VAL A 25 -10.14 -11.41 -7.21
CA VAL A 25 -9.53 -10.13 -7.60
C VAL A 25 -8.14 -10.33 -8.19
N LEU A 26 -7.37 -11.32 -7.73
CA LEU A 26 -6.09 -11.70 -8.32
C LEU A 26 -6.27 -12.34 -9.70
N ALA A 27 -7.24 -13.23 -9.86
CA ALA A 27 -7.60 -13.80 -11.18
C ALA A 27 -8.08 -12.73 -12.17
N ALA A 28 -8.65 -11.64 -11.68
CA ALA A 28 -9.05 -10.47 -12.47
C ALA A 28 -7.87 -9.60 -12.94
N GLY A 29 -6.65 -9.85 -12.44
CA GLY A 29 -5.43 -9.15 -12.89
C GLY A 29 -4.82 -8.18 -11.89
N ALA A 30 -5.19 -8.26 -10.60
CA ALA A 30 -4.48 -7.56 -9.54
C ALA A 30 -3.10 -8.20 -9.26
N ASP A 31 -2.15 -7.42 -8.78
CA ASP A 31 -0.75 -7.84 -8.61
C ASP A 31 -0.39 -8.15 -7.16
N VAL A 32 -0.95 -7.40 -6.22
CA VAL A 32 -0.58 -7.39 -4.79
C VAL A 32 -1.86 -7.37 -3.97
N VAL A 33 -1.85 -8.01 -2.81
CA VAL A 33 -2.94 -7.89 -1.82
C VAL A 33 -2.56 -6.83 -0.80
N HIS A 34 -3.29 -5.72 -0.74
CA HIS A 34 -3.07 -4.69 0.28
C HIS A 34 -3.87 -5.01 1.54
N PHE A 35 -3.16 -5.04 2.68
CA PHE A 35 -3.65 -5.57 3.95
C PHE A 35 -3.59 -4.50 5.04
N ASP A 36 -4.71 -3.78 5.26
CA ASP A 36 -4.83 -2.67 6.20
C ASP A 36 -5.03 -3.16 7.64
N VAL A 37 -4.02 -2.96 8.50
CA VAL A 37 -4.03 -3.35 9.91
C VAL A 37 -4.26 -2.14 10.80
N MET A 38 -5.33 -2.17 11.60
CA MET A 38 -5.73 -1.08 12.49
C MET A 38 -5.99 -1.62 13.91
N ASP A 39 -5.53 -0.89 14.92
CA ASP A 39 -5.55 -1.31 16.33
C ASP A 39 -6.52 -0.52 17.21
N ASN A 40 -7.33 0.37 16.64
CA ASN A 40 -8.18 1.31 17.38
C ASN A 40 -7.41 2.20 18.39
N HIS A 41 -6.12 2.39 18.13
CA HIS A 41 -5.26 3.26 18.95
C HIS A 41 -4.55 4.30 18.06
N TYR A 42 -3.81 3.87 17.02
CA TYR A 42 -3.21 4.78 16.05
C TYR A 42 -4.28 5.46 15.17
N VAL A 43 -5.30 4.70 14.75
CA VAL A 43 -6.47 5.18 14.01
C VAL A 43 -7.76 4.76 14.72
N PRO A 44 -8.88 5.51 14.57
CA PRO A 44 -10.13 5.24 15.29
C PRO A 44 -10.94 4.09 14.62
N ASN A 45 -10.29 2.99 14.28
CA ASN A 45 -10.89 1.80 13.70
C ASN A 45 -10.08 0.55 14.08
N LEU A 46 -10.72 -0.61 14.10
CA LEU A 46 -10.13 -1.92 14.36
C LEU A 46 -10.40 -2.84 13.18
N THR A 47 -9.39 -3.51 12.67
CA THR A 47 -9.54 -4.44 11.56
C THR A 47 -9.11 -5.86 11.95
N PHE A 48 -8.09 -6.40 11.34
CA PHE A 48 -7.66 -7.79 11.50
C PHE A 48 -6.14 -7.83 11.71
N GLY A 49 -5.66 -8.95 12.25
CA GLY A 49 -4.26 -9.16 12.59
C GLY A 49 -3.59 -10.26 11.76
N ALA A 50 -2.37 -10.62 12.16
CA ALA A 50 -1.53 -11.63 11.53
C ALA A 50 -2.21 -13.01 11.30
N PRO A 51 -3.14 -13.50 12.15
CA PRO A 51 -3.87 -14.73 11.87
C PRO A 51 -4.63 -14.73 10.56
N ILE A 52 -5.19 -13.58 10.13
CA ILE A 52 -5.89 -13.47 8.84
C ILE A 52 -4.90 -13.51 7.67
N CYS A 53 -3.75 -12.85 7.80
CA CYS A 53 -2.66 -12.94 6.81
C CYS A 53 -2.22 -14.40 6.62
N LYS A 54 -2.01 -15.12 7.73
CA LYS A 54 -1.71 -16.55 7.69
C LYS A 54 -2.83 -17.37 7.03
N ALA A 55 -4.09 -17.10 7.36
CA ALA A 55 -5.24 -17.81 6.79
C ALA A 55 -5.31 -17.64 5.26
N LEU A 56 -5.00 -16.46 4.72
CA LEU A 56 -4.89 -16.25 3.27
C LEU A 56 -3.77 -17.11 2.65
N ARG A 57 -2.62 -17.22 3.31
CA ARG A 57 -1.53 -18.11 2.85
C ARG A 57 -1.94 -19.58 2.91
N ASP A 58 -2.57 -20.01 3.99
CA ASP A 58 -3.07 -21.39 4.15
C ASP A 58 -4.18 -21.72 3.13
N TYR A 59 -4.99 -20.73 2.72
CA TYR A 59 -5.99 -20.86 1.66
C TYR A 59 -5.37 -21.06 0.27
N GLY A 60 -4.10 -20.67 0.08
CA GLY A 60 -3.38 -20.84 -1.18
C GLY A 60 -3.02 -19.54 -1.91
N ILE A 61 -3.22 -18.38 -1.28
CA ILE A 61 -2.82 -17.10 -1.88
C ILE A 61 -1.30 -17.01 -1.92
N THR A 62 -0.72 -16.99 -3.12
CA THR A 62 0.73 -16.89 -3.35
C THR A 62 1.18 -15.49 -3.75
N ALA A 63 0.28 -14.62 -4.20
CA ALA A 63 0.58 -13.24 -4.57
C ALA A 63 1.25 -12.49 -3.40
N PRO A 64 2.08 -11.46 -3.67
CA PRO A 64 2.62 -10.62 -2.61
C PRO A 64 1.51 -10.04 -1.72
N ILE A 65 1.74 -10.06 -0.39
CA ILE A 65 0.88 -9.39 0.59
C ILE A 65 1.67 -8.20 1.12
N ASP A 66 1.14 -7.02 0.89
CA ASP A 66 1.63 -5.75 1.40
C ASP A 66 0.84 -5.37 2.67
N VAL A 67 1.51 -5.42 3.80
CA VAL A 67 0.91 -5.17 5.12
C VAL A 67 1.15 -3.72 5.51
N HIS A 68 0.07 -2.93 5.54
CA HIS A 68 0.07 -1.55 6.00
C HIS A 68 -0.31 -1.47 7.48
N LEU A 69 0.66 -1.15 8.33
CA LEU A 69 0.50 -1.11 9.78
C LEU A 69 0.06 0.29 10.26
N MET A 70 -1.21 0.44 10.54
CA MET A 70 -1.81 1.59 11.25
C MET A 70 -1.98 1.24 12.73
N VAL A 71 -0.87 0.94 13.40
CA VAL A 71 -0.82 0.46 14.79
C VAL A 71 0.28 1.15 15.58
N LYS A 72 0.13 1.23 16.90
CA LYS A 72 1.13 1.76 17.81
C LYS A 72 1.11 1.02 19.16
N PRO A 73 2.26 0.43 19.60
CA PRO A 73 3.58 0.44 18.98
C PRO A 73 3.71 -0.53 17.80
N VAL A 74 4.60 -0.22 16.85
CA VAL A 74 4.78 -1.00 15.61
C VAL A 74 5.66 -2.23 15.81
N ASP A 75 6.82 -2.07 16.46
CA ASP A 75 7.89 -3.08 16.47
C ASP A 75 7.42 -4.45 16.99
N SER A 76 6.50 -4.46 17.94
CA SER A 76 6.03 -5.71 18.57
C SER A 76 5.23 -6.63 17.64
N ILE A 77 4.61 -6.09 16.59
CA ILE A 77 3.73 -6.86 15.69
C ILE A 77 4.41 -7.27 14.38
N VAL A 78 5.55 -6.65 14.04
CA VAL A 78 6.31 -6.94 12.80
C VAL A 78 6.67 -8.42 12.68
N PRO A 79 7.24 -9.09 13.71
CA PRO A 79 7.60 -10.51 13.61
C PRO A 79 6.41 -11.42 13.32
N ASP A 80 5.23 -11.10 13.87
CA ASP A 80 4.03 -11.90 13.68
C ASP A 80 3.53 -11.85 12.24
N PHE A 81 3.51 -10.66 11.61
CA PHE A 81 3.14 -10.52 10.22
C PHE A 81 4.16 -11.12 9.26
N ALA A 82 5.44 -10.96 9.52
CA ALA A 82 6.48 -11.63 8.73
C ALA A 82 6.34 -13.15 8.76
N LYS A 83 6.14 -13.74 9.95
CA LYS A 83 5.88 -15.16 10.13
C LYS A 83 4.57 -15.62 9.48
N ALA A 84 3.56 -14.76 9.43
CA ALA A 84 2.28 -15.02 8.78
C ALA A 84 2.37 -15.00 7.24
N GLY A 85 3.50 -14.57 6.68
CA GLY A 85 3.76 -14.58 5.24
C GLY A 85 3.57 -13.23 4.54
N ALA A 86 3.68 -12.11 5.26
CA ALA A 86 3.80 -10.79 4.64
C ALA A 86 5.01 -10.75 3.70
N SER A 87 4.85 -10.11 2.54
CA SER A 87 5.94 -9.89 1.57
C SER A 87 6.58 -8.51 1.76
N MET A 88 5.76 -7.53 2.11
CA MET A 88 6.12 -6.15 2.40
C MET A 88 5.44 -5.74 3.69
N ILE A 89 6.09 -4.89 4.47
CA ILE A 89 5.50 -4.28 5.67
C ILE A 89 5.82 -2.79 5.66
N THR A 90 4.77 -1.99 5.72
CA THR A 90 4.85 -0.53 5.82
C THR A 90 4.28 -0.06 7.15
N PHE A 91 4.85 1.01 7.69
CA PHE A 91 4.38 1.61 8.93
C PHE A 91 4.47 3.14 8.87
N HIS A 92 3.58 3.80 9.58
CA HIS A 92 3.59 5.25 9.70
C HIS A 92 4.80 5.73 10.50
N VAL A 93 5.51 6.72 9.97
CA VAL A 93 6.70 7.28 10.65
C VAL A 93 6.35 7.82 12.04
N GLU A 94 5.12 8.29 12.25
CA GLU A 94 4.63 8.78 13.54
C GLU A 94 4.32 7.67 14.56
N ALA A 95 4.23 6.42 14.10
CA ALA A 95 3.94 5.27 14.96
C ALA A 95 5.19 4.64 15.56
N SER A 96 6.39 4.96 15.04
CA SER A 96 7.68 4.47 15.54
C SER A 96 8.50 5.61 16.13
N GLU A 97 9.08 5.37 17.32
CA GLU A 97 10.04 6.29 17.93
C GLU A 97 11.44 6.20 17.29
N HIS A 98 11.76 5.08 16.62
CA HIS A 98 13.04 4.78 16.01
C HIS A 98 12.86 4.17 14.62
N VAL A 99 12.45 5.01 13.66
CA VAL A 99 12.10 4.59 12.28
C VAL A 99 13.18 3.73 11.63
N ASP A 100 14.45 4.12 11.79
CA ASP A 100 15.60 3.36 11.29
C ASP A 100 15.65 1.94 11.83
N ARG A 101 15.46 1.75 13.13
CA ARG A 101 15.44 0.45 13.78
C ARG A 101 14.26 -0.40 13.32
N THR A 102 13.08 0.20 13.17
CA THR A 102 11.89 -0.51 12.69
C THR A 102 12.07 -1.01 11.25
N LEU A 103 12.65 -0.20 10.35
CA LEU A 103 13.00 -0.62 8.99
C LEU A 103 13.97 -1.82 9.00
N GLN A 104 14.99 -1.77 9.86
CA GLN A 104 15.94 -2.87 10.01
C GLN A 104 15.25 -4.13 10.52
N LEU A 105 14.39 -4.03 11.54
CA LEU A 105 13.61 -5.14 12.09
C LEU A 105 12.79 -5.84 11.01
N ILE A 106 12.10 -5.09 10.14
CA ILE A 106 11.31 -5.65 9.03
C ILE A 106 12.22 -6.45 8.08
N LYS A 107 13.38 -5.89 7.72
CA LYS A 107 14.34 -6.55 6.82
C LYS A 107 14.96 -7.80 7.44
N GLU A 108 15.27 -7.78 8.72
CA GLU A 108 15.79 -8.96 9.45
C GLU A 108 14.82 -10.13 9.46
N HIS A 109 13.51 -9.84 9.32
CA HIS A 109 12.46 -10.85 9.19
C HIS A 109 12.16 -11.25 7.73
N GLY A 110 12.97 -10.79 6.77
CA GLY A 110 12.87 -11.19 5.35
C GLY A 110 11.80 -10.47 4.53
N CYS A 111 11.18 -9.42 5.07
CA CYS A 111 10.20 -8.62 4.35
C CYS A 111 10.83 -7.38 3.71
N GLN A 112 10.25 -6.90 2.61
CA GLN A 112 10.54 -5.56 2.11
C GLN A 112 10.01 -4.53 3.12
N ALA A 113 10.82 -3.50 3.40
CA ALA A 113 10.51 -2.52 4.43
C ALA A 113 10.12 -1.17 3.82
N GLY A 114 9.03 -0.60 4.30
CA GLY A 114 8.58 0.70 3.84
C GLY A 114 8.04 1.61 4.93
N VAL A 115 7.92 2.88 4.58
CA VAL A 115 7.34 3.90 5.45
C VAL A 115 6.08 4.49 4.83
N VAL A 116 5.16 4.88 5.70
CA VAL A 116 3.90 5.54 5.33
C VAL A 116 3.91 6.97 5.81
N LEU A 117 3.51 7.88 4.95
CA LEU A 117 3.39 9.30 5.26
C LEU A 117 1.92 9.74 5.17
N ASN A 118 1.38 10.26 6.26
CA ASN A 118 0.07 10.90 6.27
C ASN A 118 0.02 12.13 5.36
N PRO A 119 -1.16 12.62 4.97
CA PRO A 119 -1.25 13.79 4.07
C PRO A 119 -0.42 15.00 4.55
N ALA A 120 -0.40 15.27 5.85
CA ALA A 120 0.33 16.41 6.43
C ALA A 120 1.78 16.11 6.86
N THR A 121 2.24 14.85 6.80
CA THR A 121 3.61 14.48 7.21
C THR A 121 4.64 15.09 6.25
N PRO A 122 5.63 15.83 6.74
CA PRO A 122 6.65 16.45 5.91
C PRO A 122 7.61 15.41 5.31
N LEU A 123 8.12 15.66 4.11
CA LEU A 123 9.04 14.75 3.42
C LEU A 123 10.46 14.70 4.02
N SER A 124 10.80 15.60 4.93
CA SER A 124 12.09 15.58 5.63
C SER A 124 12.32 14.31 6.46
N CYS A 125 11.25 13.59 6.84
CA CYS A 125 11.38 12.28 7.48
C CYS A 125 12.09 11.23 6.62
N LEU A 126 12.19 11.45 5.31
CA LEU A 126 12.88 10.56 4.37
C LEU A 126 14.38 10.82 4.26
N ASP A 127 14.88 11.98 4.71
CA ASP A 127 16.24 12.47 4.39
C ASP A 127 17.36 11.50 4.82
N TYR A 128 17.16 10.71 5.88
CA TYR A 128 18.16 9.81 6.42
C TYR A 128 17.78 8.31 6.35
N ILE A 129 16.73 7.96 5.58
CA ILE A 129 16.27 6.57 5.47
C ILE A 129 16.10 6.08 4.02
N MET A 130 16.35 6.94 3.02
CA MET A 130 16.22 6.58 1.60
C MET A 130 17.07 5.37 1.17
N ASP A 131 18.14 5.08 1.89
CA ASP A 131 18.99 3.91 1.63
C ASP A 131 18.46 2.61 2.25
N LYS A 132 17.43 2.68 3.06
CA LYS A 132 16.86 1.56 3.83
C LYS A 132 15.45 1.17 3.42
N VAL A 133 14.72 2.06 2.75
CA VAL A 133 13.35 1.79 2.30
C VAL A 133 13.33 1.09 0.95
N ASP A 134 12.44 0.11 0.82
CA ASP A 134 12.13 -0.58 -0.43
C ASP A 134 10.85 -0.01 -1.07
N LEU A 135 9.96 0.59 -0.24
CA LEU A 135 8.78 1.30 -0.71
C LEU A 135 8.43 2.49 0.20
N ILE A 136 7.77 3.48 -0.40
CA ILE A 136 7.21 4.65 0.28
C ILE A 136 5.74 4.71 -0.09
N LEU A 137 4.87 4.62 0.93
CA LEU A 137 3.43 4.78 0.77
C LEU A 137 3.03 6.20 1.16
N LEU A 138 2.33 6.90 0.27
CA LEU A 138 1.69 8.17 0.60
C LEU A 138 0.19 7.97 0.80
N MET A 139 -0.32 8.46 1.93
CA MET A 139 -1.75 8.53 2.16
C MET A 139 -2.34 9.73 1.42
N SER A 140 -3.35 9.48 0.61
CA SER A 140 -4.16 10.51 -0.05
C SER A 140 -5.53 10.72 0.60
N VAL A 141 -5.70 10.14 1.77
CA VAL A 141 -6.81 10.35 2.71
C VAL A 141 -6.26 10.31 4.13
N ASN A 142 -7.03 10.74 5.13
CA ASN A 142 -6.67 10.45 6.53
C ASN A 142 -6.92 8.96 6.82
N PRO A 143 -5.93 8.20 7.33
CA PRO A 143 -6.07 6.76 7.53
C PRO A 143 -7.15 6.41 8.55
N GLY A 144 -7.71 5.19 8.42
CA GLY A 144 -8.69 4.65 9.35
C GLY A 144 -9.98 4.13 8.72
N PHE A 145 -10.42 4.67 7.58
CA PHE A 145 -11.65 4.24 6.91
C PHE A 145 -11.48 4.22 5.39
N GLY A 146 -12.10 3.24 4.74
CA GLY A 146 -12.19 3.17 3.29
C GLY A 146 -13.23 4.15 2.69
N GLY A 147 -13.24 4.29 1.36
CA GLY A 147 -14.28 5.03 0.63
C GLY A 147 -14.18 6.57 0.69
N GLN A 148 -13.08 7.11 1.20
CA GLN A 148 -12.85 8.55 1.28
C GLN A 148 -12.46 9.17 -0.08
N SER A 149 -12.63 10.49 -0.20
CA SER A 149 -12.21 11.25 -1.38
C SER A 149 -10.72 11.54 -1.36
N PHE A 150 -10.08 11.41 -2.52
CA PHE A 150 -8.67 11.72 -2.73
C PHE A 150 -8.36 13.19 -2.37
N ILE A 151 -7.29 13.43 -1.63
CA ILE A 151 -6.81 14.77 -1.26
C ILE A 151 -5.89 15.28 -2.40
N PRO A 152 -6.29 16.32 -3.18
CA PRO A 152 -5.57 16.73 -4.39
C PRO A 152 -4.13 17.18 -4.16
N SER A 153 -3.81 17.79 -3.01
CA SER A 153 -2.43 18.21 -2.68
C SER A 153 -1.44 17.06 -2.60
N THR A 154 -1.91 15.81 -2.50
CA THR A 154 -1.04 14.62 -2.52
C THR A 154 -0.35 14.42 -3.87
N LEU A 155 -0.92 14.95 -4.98
CA LEU A 155 -0.26 14.90 -6.29
C LEU A 155 1.10 15.65 -6.29
N ASP A 156 1.18 16.82 -5.65
CA ASP A 156 2.44 17.55 -5.54
C ASP A 156 3.45 16.80 -4.66
N LYS A 157 2.95 16.18 -3.58
CA LYS A 157 3.75 15.34 -2.70
C LYS A 157 4.30 14.10 -3.44
N LEU A 158 3.49 13.44 -4.28
CA LEU A 158 3.94 12.36 -5.16
C LEU A 158 5.08 12.80 -6.08
N ARG A 159 4.91 13.94 -6.77
CA ARG A 159 5.95 14.48 -7.67
C ARG A 159 7.27 14.73 -6.95
N GLU A 160 7.21 15.27 -5.75
CA GLU A 160 8.41 15.55 -4.95
C GLU A 160 9.07 14.25 -4.46
N VAL A 161 8.31 13.26 -3.97
CA VAL A 161 8.87 11.95 -3.55
C VAL A 161 9.46 11.22 -4.76
N ARG A 162 8.83 11.26 -5.93
CA ARG A 162 9.36 10.66 -7.15
C ARG A 162 10.71 11.27 -7.53
N LYS A 163 10.84 12.60 -7.48
CA LYS A 163 12.14 13.28 -7.71
C LYS A 163 13.22 12.79 -6.75
N ARG A 164 12.89 12.62 -5.45
CA ARG A 164 13.83 12.12 -4.46
C ARG A 164 14.25 10.68 -4.73
N ILE A 165 13.30 9.82 -5.09
CA ILE A 165 13.58 8.43 -5.46
C ILE A 165 14.50 8.38 -6.69
N ASP A 166 14.18 9.11 -7.74
CA ASP A 166 14.96 9.15 -8.98
C ASP A 166 16.38 9.68 -8.73
N ALA A 167 16.51 10.74 -7.91
CA ALA A 167 17.80 11.31 -7.51
C ALA A 167 18.64 10.34 -6.66
N SER A 168 18.02 9.45 -5.90
CA SER A 168 18.71 8.46 -5.09
C SER A 168 19.36 7.33 -5.91
N GLY A 169 18.93 7.13 -7.16
CA GLY A 169 19.34 6.03 -8.02
C GLY A 169 18.89 4.65 -7.53
N ARG A 170 18.00 4.60 -6.52
CA ARG A 170 17.54 3.34 -5.90
C ARG A 170 16.22 2.87 -6.51
N ASN A 171 16.00 1.57 -6.45
CA ASN A 171 14.73 0.98 -6.86
C ASN A 171 13.75 0.97 -5.67
N ILE A 172 13.11 2.13 -5.43
CA ILE A 172 12.11 2.30 -4.38
C ILE A 172 10.74 2.40 -5.05
N ARG A 173 9.79 1.58 -4.59
CA ARG A 173 8.40 1.62 -5.03
C ARG A 173 7.71 2.86 -4.43
N LEU A 174 6.93 3.58 -5.23
CA LEU A 174 6.10 4.70 -4.75
C LEU A 174 4.64 4.31 -4.82
N GLU A 175 4.09 4.06 -3.65
CA GLU A 175 2.72 3.62 -3.47
C GLU A 175 1.81 4.78 -3.05
N ILE A 176 0.53 4.69 -3.39
CA ILE A 176 -0.52 5.64 -3.03
C ILE A 176 -1.73 4.90 -2.50
N ASP A 177 -2.27 5.34 -1.38
CA ASP A 177 -3.50 4.81 -0.79
C ASP A 177 -4.48 5.91 -0.42
N GLY A 178 -5.73 5.73 -0.88
CA GLY A 178 -6.86 6.58 -0.56
C GLY A 178 -7.54 7.23 -1.77
N GLY A 179 -8.77 6.84 -2.03
CA GLY A 179 -9.60 7.44 -3.06
C GLY A 179 -9.12 7.23 -4.50
N VAL A 180 -8.30 6.21 -4.75
CA VAL A 180 -7.86 5.83 -6.09
C VAL A 180 -9.01 5.16 -6.85
N LYS A 181 -9.27 5.63 -8.08
CA LYS A 181 -10.35 5.18 -8.97
C LYS A 181 -9.89 5.20 -10.43
N VAL A 182 -10.71 4.65 -11.33
CA VAL A 182 -10.46 4.66 -12.77
C VAL A 182 -10.24 6.08 -13.31
N ASP A 183 -11.03 7.04 -12.83
CA ASP A 183 -11.04 8.43 -13.32
C ASP A 183 -9.83 9.27 -12.90
N ASN A 184 -9.09 8.86 -11.88
CA ASN A 184 -7.92 9.60 -11.37
C ASN A 184 -6.59 8.83 -11.39
N ILE A 185 -6.62 7.51 -11.59
CA ILE A 185 -5.40 6.66 -11.52
C ILE A 185 -4.31 7.09 -12.51
N ARG A 186 -4.70 7.57 -13.69
CA ARG A 186 -3.77 8.09 -14.70
C ARG A 186 -3.00 9.31 -14.19
N GLU A 187 -3.71 10.33 -13.68
CA GLU A 187 -3.10 11.54 -13.14
C GLU A 187 -2.17 11.22 -11.97
N ILE A 188 -2.57 10.30 -11.10
CA ILE A 188 -1.77 9.81 -9.96
C ILE A 188 -0.48 9.14 -10.46
N ALA A 189 -0.56 8.31 -11.50
CA ALA A 189 0.62 7.68 -12.11
C ALA A 189 1.52 8.71 -12.80
N GLU A 190 0.96 9.69 -13.50
CA GLU A 190 1.70 10.82 -14.09
C GLU A 190 2.40 11.67 -13.01
N ALA A 191 1.83 11.75 -11.81
CA ALA A 191 2.48 12.40 -10.65
C ALA A 191 3.62 11.58 -10.05
N GLY A 192 3.77 10.30 -10.44
CA GLY A 192 4.94 9.49 -10.10
C GLY A 192 4.67 8.20 -9.32
N ALA A 193 3.44 7.91 -8.90
CA ALA A 193 3.10 6.63 -8.28
C ALA A 193 3.30 5.48 -9.27
N ASP A 194 3.71 4.31 -8.76
CA ASP A 194 3.85 3.08 -9.53
C ASP A 194 3.17 1.86 -8.86
N MET A 195 2.54 2.06 -7.69
CA MET A 195 1.69 1.09 -7.01
C MET A 195 0.44 1.79 -6.47
N PHE A 196 -0.74 1.22 -6.72
CA PHE A 196 -2.03 1.88 -6.50
C PHE A 196 -2.93 1.02 -5.62
N VAL A 197 -3.22 1.51 -4.42
CA VAL A 197 -4.17 0.86 -3.52
C VAL A 197 -5.59 1.30 -3.88
N ALA A 198 -6.45 0.33 -4.19
CA ALA A 198 -7.84 0.57 -4.51
C ALA A 198 -8.73 -0.45 -3.77
N GLY A 199 -9.53 0.03 -2.83
CA GLY A 199 -10.46 -0.80 -2.06
C GLY A 199 -11.86 -0.79 -2.68
N SER A 200 -12.71 0.11 -2.21
CA SER A 200 -14.13 0.20 -2.61
C SER A 200 -14.32 0.42 -4.12
N ALA A 201 -13.37 1.03 -4.80
CA ALA A 201 -13.41 1.21 -6.26
C ALA A 201 -13.40 -0.13 -7.01
N ILE A 202 -12.84 -1.19 -6.43
CA ILE A 202 -12.80 -2.55 -6.98
C ILE A 202 -13.88 -3.42 -6.33
N PHE A 203 -13.86 -3.58 -5.01
CA PHE A 203 -14.72 -4.55 -4.31
C PHE A 203 -16.21 -4.20 -4.32
N ASN A 204 -16.60 -2.94 -4.55
CA ASN A 204 -18.00 -2.56 -4.71
C ASN A 204 -18.54 -2.76 -6.15
N ARG A 205 -17.71 -3.25 -7.07
CA ARG A 205 -18.13 -3.55 -8.45
C ARG A 205 -18.58 -5.00 -8.56
N PRO A 206 -19.61 -5.29 -9.37
CA PRO A 206 -20.07 -6.67 -9.60
C PRO A 206 -19.06 -7.52 -10.39
N ASP A 207 -18.22 -6.87 -11.22
CA ASP A 207 -17.17 -7.50 -12.03
C ASP A 207 -15.81 -6.84 -11.72
N TYR A 208 -14.93 -7.57 -11.02
CA TYR A 208 -13.59 -7.08 -10.67
C TYR A 208 -12.69 -6.95 -11.90
N LYS A 209 -12.90 -7.84 -12.90
CA LYS A 209 -12.08 -7.80 -14.12
C LYS A 209 -12.34 -6.55 -14.93
N GLU A 210 -13.60 -6.18 -15.09
CA GLU A 210 -13.97 -4.96 -15.82
C GLU A 210 -13.24 -3.73 -15.24
N VAL A 211 -13.35 -3.48 -13.93
CA VAL A 211 -12.75 -2.31 -13.31
C VAL A 211 -11.21 -2.35 -13.32
N ILE A 212 -10.61 -3.54 -13.16
CA ILE A 212 -9.14 -3.66 -13.24
C ILE A 212 -8.66 -3.43 -14.67
N ASP A 213 -9.36 -3.94 -15.68
CA ASP A 213 -9.06 -3.67 -17.10
C ASP A 213 -9.19 -2.17 -17.42
N GLU A 214 -10.22 -1.47 -16.91
CA GLU A 214 -10.37 -0.02 -17.03
C GLU A 214 -9.17 0.72 -16.39
N MET A 215 -8.76 0.35 -15.18
CA MET A 215 -7.58 0.91 -14.51
C MET A 215 -6.29 0.68 -15.33
N ARG A 216 -6.09 -0.54 -15.87
CA ARG A 216 -4.96 -0.88 -16.74
C ARG A 216 -4.97 -0.05 -18.02
N ALA A 217 -6.15 0.17 -18.62
CA ALA A 217 -6.28 0.99 -19.82
C ALA A 217 -5.88 2.45 -19.58
N GLU A 218 -6.24 3.03 -18.41
CA GLU A 218 -5.81 4.37 -18.04
C GLU A 218 -4.31 4.44 -17.76
N LEU A 219 -3.74 3.45 -17.06
CA LEU A 219 -2.30 3.36 -16.79
C LEU A 219 -1.47 3.20 -18.08
N ALA A 220 -2.00 2.48 -19.07
CA ALA A 220 -1.33 2.33 -20.37
C ALA A 220 -1.18 3.65 -21.16
N LYS A 221 -2.01 4.66 -20.86
CA LYS A 221 -1.94 5.99 -21.46
C LYS A 221 -0.84 6.88 -20.87
N VAL A 222 -0.26 6.49 -19.73
CA VAL A 222 0.79 7.25 -19.08
C VAL A 222 2.03 7.25 -19.97
N LYS A 223 2.41 8.42 -20.46
CA LYS A 223 3.65 8.58 -21.24
C LYS A 223 4.82 8.40 -20.28
N ASN A 224 5.68 7.42 -20.57
CA ASN A 224 6.95 7.28 -19.88
C ASN A 224 7.75 8.57 -20.06
N SER A 225 7.75 9.44 -19.06
CA SER A 225 8.68 10.57 -19.01
C SER A 225 10.08 9.98 -18.84
N LYS A 226 10.87 10.03 -19.92
CA LYS A 226 12.30 9.75 -19.86
C LYS A 226 13.04 10.91 -19.22
#